data_5c93c23c4f82e3027a1f2299c81b67c7
#
_entry.id   5c93c23c4f82e3027a1f2299c81b67c7
#
_cell.length_a   1.000
_cell.length_b   1.000
_cell.length_c   1.000
_cell.angle_alpha   90.00
_cell.angle_beta   90.00
_cell.angle_gamma   90.00
#
_symmetry.space_group_name_H-M   'P 1'
#
loop_
_entity.id
_entity.type
_entity.pdbx_description
1 polymer ?
#
loop_
_entity_poly.entity_id
_entity_poly.type
_entity_poly.pdbx_seq_one_letter_code
_entity_poly.pdbx_strand_id
1 'polypeptide(L)'
;MPQTFHQIVWIDHQCARLYDFTRQSLVETRVIHATDRPGHLHHHAGTPGPGHAAPDNHFLATVAEAVAGAQAILIVGPGDAKGQLSKFVHDRLPDLARRIVGVEPQDRVSSGELHAFAKRFFARADRMAPSK
;
A
#
# COMPACT_ATOMS: atom_id res chain seq x y z
N MET A 1 0.32 -20.77 -15.75
CA MET A 1 0.37 -20.07 -15.65
C MET A 1 0.44 -19.34 -14.74
N PRO A 2 0.64 -18.53 -14.79
CA PRO A 2 0.90 -17.84 -13.77
C PRO A 2 -0.24 -17.43 -13.06
N GLN A 3 -0.16 -17.35 -11.84
CA GLN A 3 -1.15 -16.93 -11.14
C GLN A 3 -1.08 -15.53 -11.03
N THR A 4 -2.06 -14.75 -10.85
CA THR A 4 -2.06 -13.33 -10.57
C THR A 4 -1.37 -13.09 -9.26
N PHE A 5 -0.39 -12.24 -9.28
CA PHE A 5 0.35 -11.93 -8.08
C PHE A 5 -0.27 -10.72 -7.41
N HIS A 6 -0.92 -10.96 -6.30
CA HIS A 6 -1.62 -9.91 -5.57
C HIS A 6 -0.80 -9.50 -4.37
N GLN A 7 -0.71 -8.21 -4.16
CA GLN A 7 -0.05 -7.69 -2.96
C GLN A 7 -0.93 -6.71 -2.25
N ILE A 8 -0.74 -6.60 -0.94
CA ILE A 8 -1.46 -5.65 -0.12
C ILE A 8 -0.43 -4.76 0.54
N VAL A 9 -0.70 -3.48 0.55
CA VAL A 9 0.12 -2.50 1.24
C VAL A 9 -0.72 -1.90 2.34
N TRP A 10 -0.31 -2.11 3.60
CA TRP A 10 -0.90 -1.39 4.72
C TRP A 10 0.06 -0.24 5.00
N ILE A 11 -0.42 0.99 4.96
CA ILE A 11 0.47 2.12 5.06
C ILE A 11 -0.10 3.21 5.94
N ASP A 12 0.75 3.79 6.79
CA ASP A 12 0.43 5.02 7.48
C ASP A 12 1.62 5.96 7.24
N HIS A 13 1.68 7.08 7.95
CA HIS A 13 2.75 8.04 7.68
C HIS A 13 4.10 7.60 8.22
N GLN A 14 4.15 6.54 8.99
CA GLN A 14 5.38 6.09 9.61
C GLN A 14 5.93 4.83 8.98
N CYS A 15 5.09 3.97 8.48
CA CYS A 15 5.60 2.74 7.88
C CYS A 15 4.60 2.15 6.91
N ALA A 16 5.10 1.23 6.12
CA ALA A 16 4.28 0.44 5.23
C ALA A 16 4.63 -1.02 5.44
N ARG A 17 3.61 -1.86 5.48
CA ARG A 17 3.79 -3.29 5.57
C ARG A 17 3.29 -3.90 4.30
N LEU A 18 4.11 -4.75 3.71
CA LEU A 18 3.81 -5.34 2.41
C LEU A 18 3.54 -6.81 2.58
N TYR A 19 2.48 -7.27 1.95
CA TYR A 19 2.06 -8.67 2.08
C TYR A 19 1.84 -9.28 0.72
N ASP A 20 2.23 -10.53 0.59
CA ASP A 20 1.83 -11.33 -0.57
C ASP A 20 0.52 -12.02 -0.20
N PHE A 21 -0.46 -11.90 -1.07
CA PHE A 21 -1.78 -12.42 -0.81
C PHE A 21 -2.08 -13.61 -1.71
N THR A 22 -2.58 -14.70 -1.09
CA THR A 22 -3.25 -15.76 -1.84
C THR A 22 -4.53 -16.06 -1.10
N ARG A 23 -5.40 -16.86 -1.67
CA ARG A 23 -6.59 -17.22 -0.94
C ARG A 23 -6.29 -17.94 0.32
N GLN A 24 -5.20 -18.68 0.38
CA GLN A 24 -4.86 -19.47 1.54
C GLN A 24 -4.02 -18.74 2.55
N SER A 25 -3.36 -17.68 2.17
CA SER A 25 -2.42 -17.09 3.11
C SER A 25 -2.17 -15.62 2.85
N LEU A 26 -1.69 -14.95 3.87
CA LEU A 26 -1.23 -13.59 3.78
C LEU A 26 0.13 -13.59 4.45
N VAL A 27 1.17 -13.30 3.70
CA VAL A 27 2.53 -13.37 4.21
C VAL A 27 3.17 -12.00 4.16
N GLU A 28 3.57 -11.49 5.31
CA GLU A 28 4.23 -10.19 5.35
C GLU A 28 5.64 -10.37 4.83
N THR A 29 5.99 -9.66 3.79
CA THR A 29 7.27 -9.83 3.16
C THR A 29 8.24 -8.71 3.46
N ARG A 30 7.73 -7.56 3.88
CA ARG A 30 8.63 -6.44 4.10
C ARG A 30 7.95 -5.37 4.91
N VAL A 31 8.71 -4.68 5.72
CA VAL A 31 8.23 -3.49 6.42
C VAL A 31 9.18 -2.37 6.05
N ILE A 32 8.65 -1.26 5.59
CA ILE A 32 9.44 -0.12 5.19
C ILE A 32 9.08 1.01 6.13
N HIS A 33 10.08 1.60 6.76
CA HIS A 33 9.82 2.71 7.68
C HIS A 33 10.19 4.02 7.01
N ALA A 34 9.40 5.04 7.25
CA ALA A 34 9.65 6.35 6.65
C ALA A 34 10.97 6.92 7.10
N THR A 35 11.48 6.50 8.24
CA THR A 35 12.73 7.02 8.74
C THR A 35 13.94 6.25 8.22
N ASP A 36 13.76 5.28 7.38
CA ASP A 36 14.88 4.48 6.93
C ASP A 36 15.74 5.14 5.86
N ARG A 37 15.43 6.31 5.41
CA ARG A 37 16.20 6.86 4.35
C ARG A 37 17.47 7.47 4.88
N PRO A 38 18.54 7.34 4.17
CA PRO A 38 19.82 7.84 4.63
C PRO A 38 19.79 9.34 4.76
N GLY A 39 20.40 9.83 5.75
CA GLY A 39 20.47 11.26 5.95
C GLY A 39 19.22 11.92 6.44
N HIS A 40 18.22 11.15 6.75
CA HIS A 40 17.02 11.73 7.23
C HIS A 40 17.20 12.37 8.58
N LEU A 41 16.85 13.63 8.67
CA LEU A 41 16.95 14.23 9.90
C LEU A 41 15.74 14.53 10.35
N HIS A 42 15.34 14.39 11.13
CA HIS A 42 14.09 14.59 11.53
C HIS A 42 13.94 15.66 12.15
N HIS A 43 14.06 16.35 12.05
CA HIS A 43 13.90 17.29 12.74
C HIS A 43 12.87 17.99 12.58
N HIS A 44 12.22 18.07 12.03
CA HIS A 44 11.23 18.73 11.90
C HIS A 44 10.64 18.95 12.88
N ALA A 45 11.09 18.88 13.50
CA ALA A 45 10.69 19.06 14.53
C ALA A 45 9.86 20.08 14.47
N GLY A 46 9.21 20.34 15.08
CA GLY A 46 8.48 21.34 15.16
C GLY A 46 7.57 21.56 14.16
N THR A 47 7.35 20.96 13.42
CA THR A 47 6.52 21.17 12.58
C THR A 47 5.34 20.87 12.91
N PRO A 48 4.55 21.38 13.23
CA PRO A 48 3.43 21.07 13.73
C PRO A 48 2.49 20.94 12.82
N GLY A 49 2.27 20.49 12.20
CA GLY A 49 1.33 20.35 11.45
C GLY A 49 0.19 19.98 11.95
N PRO A 50 -0.77 20.42 11.70
CA PRO A 50 -1.86 20.04 12.25
C PRO A 50 -2.44 19.14 11.41
N GLY A 51 -2.66 18.27 11.44
CA GLY A 51 -3.42 17.48 10.80
C GLY A 51 -2.85 16.71 9.71
N HIS A 52 -2.34 17.15 8.77
CA HIS A 52 -1.90 16.41 7.66
C HIS A 52 -0.43 16.51 7.52
N ALA A 53 0.22 15.39 7.38
CA ALA A 53 1.63 15.40 7.12
C ALA A 53 1.85 15.63 5.65
N ALA A 54 2.88 16.33 5.30
CA ALA A 54 3.24 16.47 3.91
C ALA A 54 3.67 15.13 3.37
N PRO A 55 3.46 14.85 2.12
CA PRO A 55 3.88 13.58 1.57
C PRO A 55 5.39 13.42 1.64
N ASP A 56 5.83 12.24 2.01
CA ASP A 56 7.24 11.92 2.04
C ASP A 56 7.53 11.16 0.76
N ASN A 57 7.95 11.88 -0.26
CA ASN A 57 8.09 11.26 -1.57
C ASN A 57 9.14 10.18 -1.62
N HIS A 58 10.18 10.26 -0.79
CA HIS A 58 11.16 9.20 -0.77
C HIS A 58 10.54 7.91 -0.24
N PHE A 59 9.78 8.02 0.84
CA PHE A 59 9.10 6.86 1.41
C PHE A 59 8.11 6.27 0.42
N LEU A 60 7.30 7.13 -0.20
CA LEU A 60 6.30 6.65 -1.15
C LEU A 60 6.96 5.99 -2.36
N ALA A 61 8.07 6.52 -2.82
CA ALA A 61 8.77 5.91 -3.95
C ALA A 61 9.33 4.54 -3.57
N THR A 62 9.84 4.40 -2.35
CA THR A 62 10.38 3.13 -1.90
C THR A 62 9.27 2.08 -1.83
N VAL A 63 8.11 2.46 -1.32
CA VAL A 63 6.98 1.54 -1.24
C VAL A 63 6.53 1.16 -2.65
N ALA A 64 6.42 2.12 -3.54
CA ALA A 64 5.97 1.85 -4.90
C ALA A 64 6.91 0.91 -5.62
N GLU A 65 8.22 1.09 -5.42
CA GLU A 65 9.16 0.19 -6.04
C GLU A 65 9.04 -1.22 -5.51
N ALA A 66 8.74 -1.34 -4.24
CA ALA A 66 8.66 -2.66 -3.62
C ALA A 66 7.48 -3.47 -4.14
N VAL A 67 6.45 -2.83 -4.67
CA VAL A 67 5.30 -3.56 -5.20
C VAL A 67 5.22 -3.50 -6.71
N ALA A 68 6.28 -3.08 -7.36
CA ALA A 68 6.22 -2.85 -8.80
C ALA A 68 5.96 -4.12 -9.60
N GLY A 69 6.29 -5.27 -9.06
CA GLY A 69 6.05 -6.52 -9.77
C GLY A 69 4.67 -7.12 -9.59
N ALA A 70 3.83 -6.51 -8.75
CA ALA A 70 2.52 -7.09 -8.49
C ALA A 70 1.59 -6.85 -9.66
N GLN A 71 0.66 -7.75 -9.84
CA GLN A 71 -0.34 -7.59 -10.88
C GLN A 71 -1.61 -6.96 -10.36
N ALA A 72 -1.84 -7.03 -9.06
CA ALA A 72 -2.98 -6.37 -8.44
C ALA A 72 -2.53 -5.90 -7.07
N ILE A 73 -2.81 -4.66 -6.74
CA ILE A 73 -2.36 -4.05 -5.50
C ILE A 73 -3.54 -3.47 -4.77
N LEU A 74 -3.70 -3.84 -3.52
CA LEU A 74 -4.71 -3.25 -2.64
C LEU A 74 -3.97 -2.41 -1.62
N ILE A 75 -4.30 -1.13 -1.54
CA ILE A 75 -3.68 -0.22 -0.59
C ILE A 75 -4.66 0.04 0.53
N VAL A 76 -4.26 -0.19 1.76
CA VAL A 76 -5.13 0.02 2.91
C VAL A 76 -4.38 0.79 3.99
N GLY A 77 -5.09 1.30 4.93
CA GLY A 77 -4.47 1.95 6.09
C GLY A 77 -5.36 3.04 6.65
N PRO A 78 -4.96 3.58 7.79
CA PRO A 78 -5.71 4.66 8.39
C PRO A 78 -5.28 5.99 7.80
N GLY A 79 -6.06 6.99 7.97
CA GLY A 79 -5.67 8.33 7.58
C GLY A 79 -5.46 8.51 6.10
N ASP A 80 -4.61 9.45 5.73
CA ASP A 80 -4.49 9.81 4.34
C ASP A 80 -3.21 9.32 3.67
N ALA A 81 -2.35 8.59 4.36
CA ALA A 81 -1.14 8.08 3.72
C ALA A 81 -1.47 7.16 2.54
N LYS A 82 -2.53 6.36 2.66
CA LYS A 82 -2.93 5.49 1.55
C LYS A 82 -3.28 6.28 0.31
N GLY A 83 -3.96 7.40 0.49
CA GLY A 83 -4.31 8.24 -0.64
C GLY A 83 -3.10 8.94 -1.21
N GLN A 84 -2.15 9.31 -0.36
CA GLN A 84 -0.93 9.93 -0.84
C GLN A 84 -0.12 8.94 -1.68
N LEU A 85 -0.07 7.68 -1.27
CA LEU A 85 0.61 6.68 -2.08
C LEU A 85 -0.07 6.49 -3.42
N SER A 86 -1.38 6.39 -3.42
CA SER A 86 -2.12 6.23 -4.66
C SER A 86 -1.88 7.42 -5.59
N LYS A 87 -1.91 8.63 -5.05
CA LYS A 87 -1.69 9.80 -5.87
C LYS A 87 -0.27 9.83 -6.43
N PHE A 88 0.70 9.50 -5.61
CA PHE A 88 2.08 9.46 -6.06
C PHE A 88 2.23 8.50 -7.25
N VAL A 89 1.62 7.33 -7.14
CA VAL A 89 1.73 6.33 -8.20
C VAL A 89 0.99 6.82 -9.45
N HIS A 90 -0.19 7.39 -9.29
CA HIS A 90 -0.91 7.89 -10.46
C HIS A 90 -0.17 9.02 -11.16
N ASP A 91 0.52 9.84 -10.41
CA ASP A 91 1.21 10.98 -11.00
C ASP A 91 2.52 10.57 -11.65
N ARG A 92 3.19 9.56 -11.16
CA ARG A 92 4.53 9.25 -11.61
C ARG A 92 4.73 7.89 -12.23
N LEU A 93 3.85 6.96 -11.96
CA LEU A 93 4.02 5.57 -12.40
C LEU A 93 2.72 5.05 -13.00
N PRO A 94 2.31 5.59 -14.12
CA PRO A 94 0.98 5.25 -14.64
C PRO A 94 0.76 3.77 -14.94
N ASP A 95 1.81 3.05 -15.29
CA ASP A 95 1.62 1.62 -15.51
C ASP A 95 1.32 0.90 -14.22
N LEU A 96 1.97 1.30 -13.13
CA LEU A 96 1.71 0.70 -11.85
C LEU A 96 0.34 1.13 -11.35
N ALA A 97 -0.06 2.35 -11.64
CA ALA A 97 -1.36 2.85 -11.19
C ALA A 97 -2.50 2.00 -11.71
N ARG A 98 -2.35 1.45 -12.91
CA ARG A 98 -3.41 0.61 -13.45
C ARG A 98 -3.58 -0.69 -12.70
N ARG A 99 -2.61 -1.06 -11.88
CA ARG A 99 -2.71 -2.29 -11.13
C ARG A 99 -3.24 -2.08 -9.72
N ILE A 100 -3.46 -0.83 -9.31
CA ILE A 100 -4.07 -0.57 -8.01
C ILE A 100 -5.55 -0.86 -8.15
N VAL A 101 -6.03 -1.86 -7.42
CA VAL A 101 -7.42 -2.25 -7.51
C VAL A 101 -8.28 -1.65 -6.43
N GLY A 102 -7.69 -1.03 -5.44
CA GLY A 102 -8.50 -0.35 -4.43
C GLY A 102 -7.63 0.38 -3.43
N VAL A 103 -8.22 1.37 -2.79
CA VAL A 103 -7.60 2.12 -1.71
C VAL A 103 -8.66 2.18 -0.64
N GLU A 104 -8.47 1.46 0.47
CA GLU A 104 -9.53 1.26 1.44
C GLU A 104 -9.08 1.59 2.85
N PRO A 105 -9.95 2.14 3.67
CA PRO A 105 -9.57 2.43 5.04
C PRO A 105 -9.47 1.15 5.85
N GLN A 106 -8.43 1.01 6.61
CA GLN A 106 -8.26 -0.11 7.52
C GLN A 106 -7.37 0.33 8.65
N ASP A 107 -7.85 0.22 9.84
CA ASP A 107 -7.00 0.50 10.96
C ASP A 107 -6.02 -0.64 11.13
N ARG A 108 -5.19 -0.58 12.15
CA ARG A 108 -4.29 -1.63 12.41
C ARG A 108 -5.06 -2.84 12.86
N VAL A 109 -5.06 -3.89 12.11
CA VAL A 109 -5.80 -5.10 12.43
C VAL A 109 -4.86 -6.27 12.37
N SER A 110 -5.28 -7.41 12.88
CA SER A 110 -4.46 -8.60 12.83
C SER A 110 -4.31 -9.07 11.39
N SER A 111 -3.31 -9.87 11.15
CA SER A 111 -3.13 -10.40 9.80
C SER A 111 -4.28 -11.27 9.38
N GLY A 112 -4.90 -11.98 10.32
CA GLY A 112 -6.08 -12.78 9.96
C GLY A 112 -7.25 -11.91 9.52
N GLU A 113 -7.45 -10.79 10.19
CA GLU A 113 -8.53 -9.88 9.80
C GLU A 113 -8.24 -9.25 8.46
N LEU A 114 -7.00 -8.88 8.24
CA LEU A 114 -6.62 -8.29 6.97
C LEU A 114 -6.78 -9.31 5.84
N HIS A 115 -6.40 -10.56 6.10
CA HIS A 115 -6.56 -11.60 5.09
C HIS A 115 -8.03 -11.82 4.75
N ALA A 116 -8.90 -11.82 5.76
CA ALA A 116 -10.33 -11.98 5.51
C ALA A 116 -10.89 -10.83 4.70
N PHE A 117 -10.47 -9.61 5.02
CA PHE A 117 -10.91 -8.45 4.26
C PHE A 117 -10.43 -8.56 2.82
N ALA A 118 -9.18 -8.92 2.63
CA ALA A 118 -8.61 -9.01 1.29
C ALA A 118 -9.28 -10.09 0.46
N LYS A 119 -9.59 -11.21 1.08
CA LYS A 119 -10.28 -12.27 0.34
C LYS A 119 -11.60 -11.77 -0.20
N ARG A 120 -12.36 -11.05 0.60
CA ARG A 120 -13.63 -10.52 0.13
C ARG A 120 -13.43 -9.47 -0.94
N PHE A 121 -12.41 -8.62 -0.74
CA PHE A 121 -12.18 -7.54 -1.68
C PHE A 121 -11.77 -8.09 -3.04
N PHE A 122 -10.80 -8.98 -3.08
CA PHE A 122 -10.32 -9.50 -4.35
C PHE A 122 -11.37 -10.36 -5.04
N ALA A 123 -12.18 -11.07 -4.28
CA ALA A 123 -13.24 -11.84 -4.91
C ALA A 123 -14.23 -10.93 -5.62
N ARG A 124 -14.57 -9.81 -4.99
CA ARG A 124 -15.48 -8.89 -5.61
C ARG A 124 -14.85 -8.21 -6.81
N ALA A 125 -13.58 -7.79 -6.68
CA ALA A 125 -12.91 -7.13 -7.77
C ALA A 125 -12.80 -8.07 -8.98
N ASP A 126 -12.47 -9.32 -8.74
CA ASP A 126 -12.36 -10.27 -9.83
C ASP A 126 -13.71 -10.48 -10.54
N ARG A 127 -14.77 -10.50 -9.78
CA ARG A 127 -16.08 -10.67 -10.40
C ARG A 127 -16.49 -9.48 -11.22
N MET A 128 -16.03 -8.31 -10.85
CA MET A 128 -16.40 -7.12 -11.57
C MET A 128 -15.45 -6.77 -12.67
N ALA A 129 -14.34 -7.48 -12.79
CA ALA A 129 -13.38 -7.20 -13.83
C ALA A 129 -13.96 -7.59 -15.17
N PRO A 130 -13.62 -6.92 -16.20
CA PRO A 130 -14.10 -7.31 -17.52
C PRO A 130 -13.49 -8.61 -17.89
N SER A 131 -14.28 -9.40 -18.50
CA SER A 131 -13.74 -10.62 -18.79
C SER A 131 -13.21 -10.59 -20.10
N LYS A 132 -12.38 -11.29 -20.45
CA LYS A 132 -11.87 -11.26 -21.60
C LYS A 132 -12.00 -12.13 -22.26
#